data_e52c37fdce5042f40a6627c6c3df0f5c
#
_entry.id   e52c37fdce5042f40a6627c6c3df0f5c
#
_cell.length_a   1.000
_cell.length_b   1.000
_cell.length_c   1.000
_cell.angle_alpha   90.00
_cell.angle_beta   90.00
_cell.angle_gamma   90.00
#
_symmetry.space_group_name_H-M   'P 1'
#
loop_
_entity.id
_entity.type
_entity.pdbx_description
1 polymer ?
#
loop_
_entity_poly.entity_id
_entity_poly.type
_entity_poly.pdbx_seq_one_letter_code
_entity_poly.pdbx_strand_id
1 'polypeptide(L)' 'MQDKTDTKPIHSDFAELTFIVNADVDDKGLTTHQYSGITWQLKSQSPIAAGSTVKVTDKQVGVLWVEAV' A
#
# COMPACT_ATOMS: atom_id res chain seq x y z
N MET A 1 3.71 26.24 15.35
CA MET A 1 3.61 25.56 15.39
C MET A 1 3.62 24.70 15.20
N GLN A 2 3.57 24.57 15.06
CA GLN A 2 3.48 23.63 14.87
C GLN A 2 3.17 22.78 14.62
N ASP A 3 3.00 23.02 14.56
CA ASP A 3 2.60 22.05 14.40
C ASP A 3 2.28 21.43 13.93
N LYS A 4 2.27 21.87 13.65
CA LYS A 4 1.76 21.26 13.28
C LYS A 4 1.76 20.29 13.08
N THR A 5 1.96 20.37 12.95
CA THR A 5 1.92 19.51 12.91
C THR A 5 1.97 18.55 13.13
N ASP A 6 2.17 18.60 13.10
CA ASP A 6 2.23 17.74 13.53
C ASP A 6 1.82 16.66 13.96
N THR A 7 1.60 17.04 14.10
CA THR A 7 1.05 15.88 14.52
C THR A 7 0.42 15.07 13.44
N LYS A 8 0.95 14.01 13.10
CA LYS A 8 0.52 13.21 12.03
C LYS A 8 -0.37 12.12 12.47
N PRO A 9 -1.55 11.97 11.92
CA PRO A 9 -2.37 10.81 12.18
C PRO A 9 -1.65 9.55 11.77
N ILE A 10 -1.84 8.48 12.50
CA ILE A 10 -1.16 7.23 12.22
C ILE A 10 -1.51 6.70 10.85
N HIS A 11 -2.76 6.86 10.43
CA HIS A 11 -3.17 6.32 9.14
C HIS A 11 -2.46 7.01 7.98
N SER A 12 -1.88 8.18 8.18
CA SER A 12 -1.17 8.81 7.09
C SER A 12 0.11 8.06 6.72
N ASP A 13 0.60 7.20 7.62
CA ASP A 13 1.74 6.37 7.29
C ASP A 13 1.42 5.43 6.14
N PHE A 14 0.21 4.86 6.13
CA PHE A 14 -0.19 4.03 5.01
C PHE A 14 -0.37 4.84 3.73
N ALA A 15 -0.91 6.01 3.84
CA ALA A 15 -1.15 6.84 2.65
C ALA A 15 0.15 7.25 1.98
N GLU A 16 1.23 7.29 2.74
CA GLU A 16 2.53 7.68 2.20
C GLU A 16 3.46 6.51 1.96
N LEU A 17 3.01 5.30 2.26
CA LEU A 17 3.85 4.13 2.09
C LEU A 17 4.01 3.79 0.62
N THR A 18 5.25 3.66 0.19
CA THR A 18 5.56 3.22 -1.16
C THR A 18 6.51 2.04 -1.08
N PHE A 19 6.41 1.14 -2.03
CA PHE A 19 7.30 -0.01 -2.10
C PHE A 19 7.23 -0.59 -3.50
N ILE A 20 8.15 -1.53 -3.77
CA ILE A 20 8.22 -2.19 -5.07
C ILE A 20 7.54 -3.55 -4.92
N VAL A 21 6.63 -3.86 -5.84
CA VAL A 21 5.96 -5.14 -5.82
C VAL A 21 6.83 -6.19 -6.49
N ASN A 22 6.81 -7.41 -5.95
CA ASN A 22 7.63 -8.50 -6.46
C ASN A 22 6.89 -9.40 -7.45
N ALA A 23 5.62 -9.14 -7.66
CA ALA A 23 4.78 -9.89 -8.58
C ALA A 23 3.70 -8.98 -9.09
N ASP A 24 3.02 -9.41 -10.14
CA ASP A 24 1.94 -8.63 -10.71
C ASP A 24 0.82 -8.45 -9.69
N VAL A 25 0.22 -7.27 -9.68
CA VAL A 25 -0.89 -6.96 -8.77
C VAL A 25 -2.11 -6.63 -9.61
N ASP A 26 -3.25 -7.16 -9.20
CA ASP A 26 -4.53 -6.87 -9.85
C ASP A 26 -5.61 -6.76 -8.78
N ASP A 27 -6.86 -6.86 -9.17
CA ASP A 27 -7.97 -6.72 -8.23
C ASP A 27 -8.34 -8.02 -7.52
N LYS A 28 -7.57 -9.09 -7.74
CA LYS A 28 -7.91 -10.40 -7.18
C LYS A 28 -7.23 -10.68 -5.86
N GLY A 29 -6.20 -9.91 -5.52
CA GLY A 29 -5.52 -10.10 -4.25
C GLY A 29 -4.61 -11.31 -4.21
N LEU A 30 -4.05 -11.72 -5.35
CA LEU A 30 -3.19 -12.90 -5.40
C LEU A 30 -1.78 -12.63 -4.94
N THR A 31 -1.37 -11.37 -4.91
CA THR A 31 -0.03 -10.97 -4.48
C THR A 31 -0.12 -10.48 -3.05
N THR A 32 0.88 -10.83 -2.24
CA THR A 32 0.90 -10.43 -0.84
C THR A 32 2.14 -9.61 -0.55
N HIS A 33 2.09 -8.89 0.55
CA HIS A 33 3.20 -8.08 1.01
C HIS A 33 3.21 -8.11 2.53
N GLN A 34 4.39 -8.31 3.12
CA GLN A 34 4.52 -8.28 4.57
C GLN A 34 4.87 -6.89 5.03
N TYR A 35 4.13 -6.41 6.01
CA TYR A 35 4.40 -5.11 6.61
C TYR A 35 4.10 -5.20 8.11
N SER A 36 5.07 -4.83 8.91
CA SER A 36 4.93 -4.87 10.38
C SER A 36 4.53 -6.25 10.89
N GLY A 37 5.08 -7.30 10.30
CA GLY A 37 4.80 -8.66 10.73
C GLY A 37 3.44 -9.19 10.29
N ILE A 38 2.71 -8.43 9.49
CA ILE A 38 1.40 -8.83 9.01
C ILE A 38 1.50 -9.05 7.51
N THR A 39 0.88 -10.12 7.03
CA THR A 39 0.80 -10.38 5.60
C THR A 39 -0.47 -9.75 5.06
N TRP A 40 -0.31 -8.86 4.09
CA TRP A 40 -1.42 -8.14 3.48
C TRP A 40 -1.60 -8.62 2.06
N GLN A 41 -2.84 -8.75 1.62
CA GLN A 41 -3.12 -8.95 0.20
C GLN A 41 -3.04 -7.61 -0.50
N LEU A 42 -2.45 -7.61 -1.69
CA LEU A 42 -2.35 -6.39 -2.49
C LEU A 42 -3.39 -6.44 -3.59
N LYS A 43 -4.15 -5.37 -3.71
CA LYS A 43 -5.14 -5.23 -4.76
C LYS A 43 -4.96 -3.89 -5.44
N SER A 44 -5.29 -3.85 -6.72
CA SER A 44 -5.21 -2.63 -7.51
C SER A 44 -6.35 -2.64 -8.49
N GLN A 45 -6.89 -1.46 -8.76
CA GLN A 45 -7.96 -1.32 -9.74
C GLN A 45 -7.46 -1.52 -11.16
N SER A 46 -6.17 -1.31 -11.39
CA SER A 46 -5.56 -1.53 -12.69
C SER A 46 -4.40 -2.48 -12.53
N PRO A 47 -4.13 -3.33 -13.52
CA PRO A 47 -3.01 -4.27 -13.41
C PRO A 47 -1.71 -3.51 -13.24
N ILE A 48 -0.85 -4.03 -12.37
CA ILE A 48 0.46 -3.45 -12.09
C ILE A 48 1.47 -4.57 -12.28
N ALA A 49 2.50 -4.29 -13.07
CA ALA A 49 3.51 -5.29 -13.36
C ALA A 49 4.49 -5.42 -12.20
N ALA A 50 5.05 -6.62 -12.04
CA ALA A 50 6.09 -6.88 -11.06
C ALA A 50 7.26 -5.91 -11.29
N GLY A 51 7.84 -5.45 -10.19
CA GLY A 51 8.95 -4.50 -10.25
C GLY A 51 8.53 -3.05 -10.26
N SER A 52 7.23 -2.78 -10.28
CA SER A 52 6.72 -1.42 -10.27
C SER A 52 6.72 -0.88 -8.84
N THR A 53 6.93 0.43 -8.72
CA THR A 53 6.77 1.11 -7.45
C THR A 53 5.31 1.50 -7.30
N VAL A 54 4.76 1.21 -6.13
CA VAL A 54 3.36 1.48 -5.85
C VAL A 54 3.24 2.27 -4.57
N LYS A 55 2.10 2.91 -4.40
CA LYS A 55 1.75 3.56 -3.14
C LYS A 55 0.43 3.00 -2.65
N VAL A 56 0.25 3.00 -1.34
CA VAL A 56 -0.99 2.55 -0.73
C VAL A 56 -2.02 3.65 -0.83
N THR A 57 -3.19 3.32 -1.37
CA THR A 57 -4.28 4.29 -1.50
C THR A 57 -5.40 4.04 -0.52
N ASP A 58 -5.53 2.80 -0.01
CA ASP A 58 -6.57 2.48 0.96
C ASP A 58 -6.16 1.23 1.71
N LYS A 59 -6.72 1.06 2.89
CA LYS A 59 -6.43 -0.09 3.73
C LYS A 59 -7.74 -0.68 4.21
N GLN A 60 -7.87 -1.98 4.05
CA GLN A 60 -9.00 -2.74 4.58
C GLN A 60 -8.44 -3.91 5.37
N VAL A 61 -9.32 -4.65 6.05
CA VAL A 61 -8.87 -5.76 6.87
C VAL A 61 -8.15 -6.78 5.99
N GLY A 62 -6.86 -6.94 6.21
CA GLY A 62 -6.04 -7.88 5.46
C GLY A 62 -5.72 -7.49 4.04
N VAL A 63 -6.11 -6.29 3.59
CA VAL A 63 -5.94 -5.87 2.20
C VAL A 63 -5.40 -4.46 2.15
N LEU A 64 -4.40 -4.26 1.30
CA LEU A 64 -3.91 -2.93 0.95
C LEU A 64 -4.23 -2.68 -0.52
N TRP A 65 -4.95 -1.60 -0.78
CA TRP A 65 -5.16 -1.14 -2.15
C TRP A 65 -4.02 -0.24 -2.53
N VAL A 66 -3.46 -0.49 -3.71
CA VAL A 66 -2.27 0.24 -4.17
C VAL A 66 -2.50 0.72 -5.59
N GLU A 67 -1.68 1.69 -5.98
CA GLU A 67 -1.64 2.12 -7.37
C GLU A 67 -0.20 2.41 -7.75
N ALA A 68 0.09 2.31 -9.03
CA ALA A 68 1.44 2.57 -9.51
C ALA A 68 1.76 4.05 -9.35
N VAL A 69 2.97 4.32 -8.94
CA VAL A 69 3.44 5.69 -8.77
C VAL A 69 3.89 6.26 -10.10
#